data_8022b7f6528ca5702ba8c4e2a5b34335
#
_entry.id   8022b7f6528ca5702ba8c4e2a5b34335
#
_cell.length_a   1.000
_cell.length_b   1.000
_cell.length_c   1.000
_cell.angle_alpha   90.00
_cell.angle_beta   90.00
_cell.angle_gamma   90.00
#
_symmetry.space_group_name_H-M   'P 1'
#
loop_
_entity.id
_entity.type
_entity.pdbx_description
1 polymer ?
#
loop_
_entity_poly.entity_id
_entity_poly.type
_entity_poly.pdbx_seq_one_letter_code
_entity_poly.pdbx_strand_id
1 'polypeptide(L)'
;MIVMTTLSFFLPVTQVEQLLMVASLFIVVIVELINSAIEAVVDRIGPEHHELSGRAKDIGSAAVFIALLLVVITWGSFLLF
;
A
#
# COMPACT_ATOMS: atom_id res chain seq x y z
N MET A 1 -7.11 4.76 -6.62
CA MET A 1 -5.87 4.86 -7.42
C MET A 1 -6.02 5.69 -8.69
N ILE A 2 -7.08 5.48 -9.46
CA ILE A 2 -7.30 6.24 -10.71
C ILE A 2 -7.38 7.74 -10.44
N VAL A 3 -8.13 8.15 -9.42
CA VAL A 3 -8.30 9.56 -9.06
C VAL A 3 -6.96 10.19 -8.69
N MET A 4 -6.19 9.53 -7.82
CA MET A 4 -4.89 10.03 -7.38
C MET A 4 -3.88 10.07 -8.52
N THR A 5 -3.87 9.06 -9.37
CA THR A 5 -2.98 9.02 -10.53
C THR A 5 -3.32 10.16 -11.49
N THR A 6 -4.60 10.38 -11.78
CA THR A 6 -5.05 11.47 -12.63
C THR A 6 -4.69 12.81 -12.01
N LEU A 7 -4.90 12.99 -10.70
CA LEU A 7 -4.57 14.20 -10.00
C LEU A 7 -3.09 14.55 -10.10
N SER A 8 -2.21 13.56 -10.08
CA SER A 8 -0.76 13.78 -10.15
C SER A 8 -0.33 14.51 -11.43
N PHE A 9 -1.08 14.38 -12.53
CA PHE A 9 -0.78 15.09 -13.77
C PHE A 9 -1.03 16.59 -13.70
N PHE A 10 -1.86 17.03 -12.74
CA PHE A 10 -2.23 18.44 -12.58
C PHE A 10 -1.47 19.14 -11.45
N LEU A 11 -0.61 18.40 -10.74
CA LEU A 11 0.16 18.96 -9.64
C LEU A 11 1.49 19.57 -10.13
N PRO A 12 2.00 20.60 -9.42
CA PRO A 12 3.24 21.28 -9.83
C PRO A 12 4.48 20.47 -9.45
N VAL A 13 4.63 19.30 -10.05
CA VAL A 13 5.73 18.36 -9.79
C VAL A 13 6.43 18.01 -11.09
N THR A 14 7.71 17.64 -10.98
CA THR A 14 8.49 17.19 -12.14
C THR A 14 7.98 15.83 -12.61
N GLN A 15 8.40 15.43 -13.81
CA GLN A 15 8.04 14.10 -14.34
C GLN A 15 8.58 12.98 -13.46
N VAL A 16 9.80 13.12 -12.94
CA VAL A 16 10.39 12.11 -12.04
C VAL A 16 9.61 12.05 -10.73
N GLU A 17 9.28 13.20 -10.15
CA GLU A 17 8.47 13.25 -8.93
C GLU A 17 7.09 12.63 -9.14
N GLN A 18 6.44 12.92 -10.28
CA GLN A 18 5.16 12.34 -10.63
C GLN A 18 5.27 10.80 -10.73
N LEU A 19 6.32 10.31 -11.38
CA LEU A 19 6.54 8.88 -11.51
C LEU A 19 6.69 8.20 -10.15
N LEU A 20 7.44 8.81 -9.23
CA LEU A 20 7.61 8.27 -7.87
C LEU A 20 6.29 8.31 -7.10
N MET A 21 5.50 9.37 -7.26
CA MET A 21 4.20 9.49 -6.63
C MET A 21 3.24 8.39 -7.10
N VAL A 22 3.18 8.15 -8.41
CA VAL A 22 2.34 7.09 -8.99
C VAL A 22 2.87 5.72 -8.59
N ALA A 23 4.18 5.51 -8.60
CA ALA A 23 4.77 4.24 -8.17
C ALA A 23 4.41 3.90 -6.73
N SER A 24 4.38 4.89 -5.83
CA SER A 24 3.97 4.65 -4.44
C SER A 24 2.54 4.13 -4.32
N LEU A 25 1.63 4.61 -5.17
CA LEU A 25 0.25 4.12 -5.22
C LEU A 25 0.18 2.68 -5.71
N PHE A 26 0.96 2.32 -6.72
CA PHE A 26 1.03 0.94 -7.20
C PHE A 26 1.56 0.00 -6.13
N ILE A 27 2.55 0.44 -5.36
CA ILE A 27 3.09 -0.36 -4.25
C ILE A 27 1.99 -0.67 -3.22
N VAL A 28 1.15 0.30 -2.88
CA VAL A 28 0.03 0.07 -1.97
C VAL A 28 -0.90 -1.00 -2.52
N VAL A 29 -1.27 -0.92 -3.80
CA VAL A 29 -2.15 -1.89 -4.43
C VAL A 29 -1.52 -3.29 -4.41
N ILE A 30 -0.24 -3.39 -4.75
CA ILE A 30 0.48 -4.67 -4.73
C ILE A 30 0.47 -5.27 -3.31
N VAL A 31 0.79 -4.46 -2.32
CA VAL A 31 0.83 -4.92 -0.91
C VAL A 31 -0.56 -5.33 -0.44
N GLU A 32 -1.60 -4.57 -0.79
CA GLU A 32 -2.98 -4.92 -0.43
C GLU A 32 -3.41 -6.25 -1.06
N LEU A 33 -3.05 -6.49 -2.32
CA LEU A 33 -3.36 -7.75 -2.99
C LEU A 33 -2.64 -8.92 -2.32
N ILE A 34 -1.38 -8.75 -1.96
CA ILE A 34 -0.62 -9.78 -1.24
C ILE A 34 -1.23 -10.04 0.13
N ASN A 35 -1.60 -8.99 0.87
CA ASN A 35 -2.25 -9.14 2.17
C ASN A 35 -3.58 -9.89 2.05
N SER A 36 -4.38 -9.57 1.04
CA SER A 36 -5.65 -10.26 0.79
C SER A 36 -5.42 -11.74 0.46
N ALA A 37 -4.36 -12.06 -0.27
CA ALA A 37 -4.01 -13.44 -0.56
C ALA A 37 -3.62 -14.19 0.72
N ILE A 38 -2.86 -13.57 1.61
CA ILE A 38 -2.48 -14.14 2.90
C ILE A 38 -3.73 -14.41 3.73
N GLU A 39 -4.65 -13.45 3.82
CA GLU A 39 -5.89 -13.60 4.57
C GLU A 39 -6.74 -14.74 4.01
N ALA A 40 -6.85 -14.84 2.70
CA ALA A 40 -7.61 -15.90 2.05
C ALA A 40 -7.04 -17.28 2.36
N VAL A 41 -5.73 -17.44 2.34
CA VAL A 41 -5.06 -18.70 2.69
C VAL A 41 -5.27 -19.04 4.16
N VAL A 42 -5.09 -18.07 5.04
CA VAL A 42 -5.26 -18.27 6.49
C VAL A 42 -6.70 -18.65 6.81
N ASP A 43 -7.67 -17.98 6.21
CA ASP A 43 -9.08 -18.24 6.47
C ASP A 43 -9.52 -19.62 5.93
N ARG A 44 -8.90 -20.08 4.83
CA ARG A 44 -9.17 -21.41 4.30
C ARG A 44 -8.68 -22.53 5.23
N ILE A 45 -7.57 -22.32 5.93
CA ILE A 45 -7.02 -23.33 6.85
C ILE A 45 -8.01 -23.65 7.97
N GLY A 46 -8.82 -22.68 8.38
CA GLY A 46 -9.90 -22.94 9.31
C GLY A 46 -10.16 -21.78 10.26
N PRO A 47 -11.31 -21.80 10.95
CA PRO A 47 -11.68 -20.76 11.89
C PRO A 47 -10.94 -20.86 13.23
N GLU A 48 -10.16 -21.91 13.45
CA GLU A 48 -9.43 -22.08 14.68
C GLU A 48 -8.35 -21.02 14.83
N HIS A 49 -8.30 -20.41 16.01
CA HIS A 49 -7.24 -19.47 16.32
C HIS A 49 -5.90 -20.21 16.37
N HIS A 50 -4.99 -19.82 15.52
CA HIS A 50 -3.62 -20.31 15.52
C HIS A 50 -2.68 -19.13 15.59
N GLU A 51 -1.69 -19.23 16.48
CA GLU A 51 -0.75 -18.12 16.72
C GLU A 51 -0.04 -17.68 15.45
N LEU A 52 0.42 -18.63 14.63
CA LEU A 52 1.12 -18.30 13.37
C LEU A 52 0.18 -17.69 12.35
N SER A 53 -1.08 -18.11 12.31
CA SER A 53 -2.08 -17.53 11.42
C SER A 53 -2.38 -16.07 11.80
N GLY A 54 -2.54 -15.81 13.08
CA GLY A 54 -2.73 -14.46 13.59
C GLY A 54 -1.52 -13.57 13.31
N ARG A 55 -0.33 -14.10 13.50
CA ARG A 55 0.91 -13.39 13.20
C ARG A 55 1.03 -13.05 11.71
N ALA A 56 0.68 -13.99 10.82
CA ALA A 56 0.70 -13.74 9.38
C ALA A 56 -0.24 -12.60 8.98
N LYS A 57 -1.45 -12.58 9.54
CA LYS A 57 -2.40 -11.50 9.30
C LYS A 57 -1.89 -10.16 9.81
N ASP A 58 -1.30 -10.14 10.99
CA ASP A 58 -0.76 -8.91 11.59
C ASP A 58 0.40 -8.36 10.77
N ILE A 59 1.30 -9.22 10.30
CA ILE A 59 2.42 -8.81 9.46
C ILE A 59 1.92 -8.25 8.13
N GLY A 60 0.94 -8.90 7.52
CA GLY A 60 0.33 -8.41 6.27
C GLY A 60 -0.29 -7.04 6.45
N SER A 61 -1.04 -6.83 7.52
CA SER A 61 -1.65 -5.53 7.85
C SER A 61 -0.59 -4.46 8.12
N ALA A 62 0.49 -4.82 8.81
CA ALA A 62 1.61 -3.91 9.05
C ALA A 62 2.28 -3.49 7.74
N ALA A 63 2.42 -4.40 6.77
CA ALA A 63 2.98 -4.09 5.47
C ALA A 63 2.10 -3.08 4.72
N VAL A 64 0.78 -3.22 4.76
CA VAL A 64 -0.15 -2.25 4.18
C VAL A 64 0.02 -0.88 4.84
N PHE A 65 0.11 -0.85 6.17
CA PHE A 65 0.30 0.41 6.90
C PHE A 65 1.59 1.12 6.48
N ILE A 66 2.69 0.38 6.35
CA ILE A 66 3.98 0.94 5.91
C ILE A 66 3.88 1.47 4.47
N ALA A 67 3.19 0.74 3.58
CA ALA A 67 2.99 1.18 2.21
C ALA A 67 2.18 2.49 2.16
N LEU A 68 1.17 2.63 3.01
CA LEU A 68 0.40 3.88 3.12
C LEU A 68 1.25 5.03 3.63
N LEU A 69 2.14 4.77 4.60
CA LEU A 69 3.10 5.78 5.06
C LEU A 69 4.01 6.23 3.93
N LEU A 70 4.43 5.30 3.06
CA LEU A 70 5.25 5.65 1.91
C LEU A 70 4.53 6.63 0.98
N VAL A 71 3.24 6.44 0.74
CA VAL A 71 2.45 7.40 -0.05
C VAL A 71 2.43 8.77 0.62
N VAL A 72 2.15 8.82 1.92
CA VAL A 72 2.09 10.07 2.66
C VAL A 72 3.44 10.80 2.60
N ILE A 73 4.53 10.08 2.83
CA ILE A 73 5.88 10.66 2.82
C ILE A 73 6.24 11.15 1.41
N THR A 74 5.99 10.33 0.39
CA THR A 74 6.34 10.67 -1.00
C THR A 74 5.56 11.89 -1.48
N TRP A 75 4.24 11.84 -1.34
CA TRP A 75 3.38 12.94 -1.80
C TRP A 75 3.59 14.20 -0.96
N GLY A 76 3.68 14.04 0.36
CA GLY A 76 3.92 15.17 1.24
C GLY A 76 5.26 15.85 0.97
N SER A 77 6.32 15.08 0.74
CA SER A 77 7.64 15.62 0.46
C SER A 77 7.66 16.46 -0.83
N PHE A 78 7.02 15.97 -1.89
CA PHE A 78 7.03 16.68 -3.18
C PHE A 78 6.06 17.85 -3.23
N LEU A 79 5.01 17.86 -2.43
CA LEU A 79 4.01 18.93 -2.43
C LEU A 79 4.28 19.99 -1.38
N LEU A 80 4.93 19.64 -0.24
CA LEU A 80 5.13 20.55 0.89
C LEU A 80 6.57 21.03 1.02
N PHE A 81 7.50 20.33 0.45
CA PHE A 81 8.92 20.65 0.52
C PHE A 81 9.54 20.65 -0.88
#